data_c6cbbaaec144d99d003126513c97064b
#
_entry.id   c6cbbaaec144d99d003126513c97064b
#
_cell.length_a   1.000
_cell.length_b   1.000
_cell.length_c   1.000
_cell.angle_alpha   90.00
_cell.angle_beta   90.00
_cell.angle_gamma   90.00
#
_symmetry.space_group_name_H-M   'P 1'
#
loop_
_entity.id
_entity.type
_entity.pdbx_description
1 polymer ?
#
loop_
_entity_poly.entity_id
_entity_poly.type
_entity_poly.pdbx_seq_one_letter_code
_entity_poly.pdbx_strand_id
1 'polypeptide(L)'
;PQLHSTRRRQRQMCIRDREELAWKVIRGQIFQEASEIFLRLLNGETISSGDIRKTYLTRENFRSDEEWQQFSDEYCSHNDASPAAKIHVPNRYNFEQISIIPQHWNRKQLQLVAGTHDPVAQEFVNTILPVRVFNLSITSPEVIDQTHERMSIHYHPDGGSWQRSFMPRTSFVFINDEPGLTSEQQSQAAEQEAKQALQAYWNALEGTIDPEKVTKAANNALIGNPSEVAEQIVARFHPEDTIMAWFDFFNHDCDRVCRNMTAYMSKVVPLVEQMLEART
;
A
#
# COMPACT_ATOMS: atom_id res chain seq x y z
N PRO A 1 31.10 -23.22 -14.63
CA PRO A 1 30.13 -22.10 -14.57
C PRO A 1 28.92 -22.39 -13.67
N GLN A 2 28.48 -23.67 -13.51
CA GLN A 2 27.33 -24.03 -12.69
C GLN A 2 27.57 -23.97 -11.16
N LEU A 3 28.78 -24.19 -10.70
CA LEU A 3 29.14 -24.17 -9.27
C LEU A 3 29.02 -22.76 -8.62
N HIS A 4 29.25 -21.71 -9.39
CA HIS A 4 29.10 -20.34 -8.89
C HIS A 4 27.63 -19.90 -8.71
N SER A 5 26.71 -20.42 -9.54
CA SER A 5 25.28 -20.10 -9.44
C SER A 5 24.62 -20.78 -8.23
N THR A 6 25.05 -22.00 -7.92
CA THR A 6 24.51 -22.76 -6.77
C THR A 6 24.97 -22.17 -5.43
N ARG A 7 26.24 -21.73 -5.33
CA ARG A 7 26.76 -21.03 -4.14
C ARG A 7 26.11 -19.66 -3.92
N ARG A 8 25.76 -18.95 -4.99
CA ARG A 8 25.03 -17.69 -4.91
C ARG A 8 23.58 -17.88 -4.46
N ARG A 9 22.92 -18.93 -4.95
CA ARG A 9 21.56 -19.32 -4.49
C ARG A 9 21.55 -19.83 -3.06
N GLN A 10 22.54 -20.63 -2.65
CA GLN A 10 22.69 -21.07 -1.26
C GLN A 10 23.01 -19.90 -0.31
N ARG A 11 23.83 -18.93 -0.71
CA ARG A 11 24.02 -17.71 0.08
C ARG A 11 22.75 -16.88 0.18
N GLN A 12 21.97 -16.77 -0.89
CA GLN A 12 20.66 -16.07 -0.85
C GLN A 12 19.62 -16.84 -0.01
N MET A 13 19.60 -18.17 -0.05
CA MET A 13 18.76 -18.99 0.84
C MET A 13 19.18 -18.85 2.31
N CYS A 14 20.47 -18.99 2.61
CA CYS A 14 20.98 -18.81 3.98
C CYS A 14 20.74 -17.38 4.54
N ILE A 15 20.73 -16.36 3.69
CA ILE A 15 20.35 -15.00 4.09
C ILE A 15 18.82 -14.94 4.33
N ARG A 16 18.00 -15.58 3.51
CA ARG A 16 16.55 -15.64 3.70
C ARG A 16 16.14 -16.36 4.98
N ASP A 17 16.72 -17.51 5.26
CA ASP A 17 16.42 -18.31 6.46
C ASP A 17 16.86 -17.60 7.75
N ARG A 18 17.94 -16.79 7.69
CA ARG A 18 18.42 -15.98 8.82
C ARG A 18 17.64 -14.68 9.02
N GLU A 19 17.05 -14.15 7.94
CA GLU A 19 16.26 -12.90 7.97
C GLU A 19 14.78 -13.15 8.28
N GLU A 20 14.30 -14.40 8.41
CA GLU A 20 12.84 -14.63 8.42
C GLU A 20 12.16 -14.07 9.67
N LEU A 21 12.78 -14.18 10.85
CA LEU A 21 12.30 -13.51 12.07
C LEU A 21 12.56 -12.00 12.02
N ALA A 22 13.76 -11.61 11.65
CA ALA A 22 14.16 -10.21 11.52
C ALA A 22 13.46 -9.53 10.34
N TRP A 23 13.21 -10.24 9.23
CA TRP A 23 12.66 -9.67 8.02
C TRP A 23 11.30 -8.98 8.21
N LYS A 24 10.41 -9.57 9.00
CA LYS A 24 9.10 -8.98 9.30
C LYS A 24 9.22 -7.61 9.98
N VAL A 25 10.25 -7.42 10.77
CA VAL A 25 10.53 -6.19 11.50
C VAL A 25 11.41 -5.25 10.68
N ILE A 26 12.51 -5.76 10.09
CA ILE A 26 13.50 -4.97 9.35
C ILE A 26 12.95 -4.41 8.03
N ARG A 27 12.01 -5.10 7.37
CA ARG A 27 11.47 -4.62 6.07
C ARG A 27 10.85 -3.21 6.15
N GLY A 28 10.21 -2.87 7.27
CA GLY A 28 9.67 -1.54 7.51
C GLY A 28 10.79 -0.49 7.63
N GLN A 29 11.89 -0.87 8.27
CA GLN A 29 13.06 -0.02 8.43
C GLN A 29 13.78 0.22 7.11
N ILE A 30 13.94 -0.83 6.29
CA ILE A 30 14.52 -0.72 4.94
C ILE A 30 13.66 0.20 4.07
N PHE A 31 12.34 0.09 4.18
CA PHE A 31 11.42 0.99 3.46
C PHE A 31 11.59 2.45 3.91
N GLN A 32 11.71 2.71 5.21
CA GLN A 32 11.93 4.06 5.73
C GLN A 32 13.28 4.63 5.26
N GLU A 33 14.35 3.83 5.32
CA GLU A 33 15.68 4.22 4.83
C GLU A 33 15.65 4.57 3.33
N ALA A 34 15.05 3.68 2.51
CA ALA A 34 14.92 3.93 1.07
C ALA A 34 14.08 5.18 0.78
N SER A 35 13.00 5.40 1.55
CA SER A 35 12.14 6.56 1.42
C SER A 35 12.88 7.85 1.81
N GLU A 36 13.67 7.85 2.89
CA GLU A 36 14.49 8.99 3.29
C GLU A 36 15.48 9.36 2.20
N ILE A 37 16.25 8.39 1.70
CA ILE A 37 17.22 8.60 0.62
C ILE A 37 16.52 9.21 -0.60
N PHE A 38 15.43 8.59 -1.03
CA PHE A 38 14.69 9.02 -2.22
C PHE A 38 14.14 10.45 -2.07
N LEU A 39 13.50 10.75 -0.96
CA LEU A 39 12.88 12.06 -0.73
C LEU A 39 13.92 13.17 -0.58
N ARG A 40 15.02 12.93 0.12
CA ARG A 40 16.10 13.90 0.27
C ARG A 40 16.80 14.19 -1.06
N LEU A 41 17.01 13.17 -1.89
CA LEU A 41 17.51 13.34 -3.25
C LEU A 41 16.52 14.15 -4.11
N LEU A 42 15.22 13.86 -4.04
CA LEU A 42 14.20 14.65 -4.71
C LEU A 42 14.17 16.09 -4.22
N ASN A 43 14.46 16.32 -2.96
CA ASN A 43 14.59 17.67 -2.37
C ASN A 43 15.85 18.41 -2.86
N GLY A 44 16.72 17.73 -3.63
CA GLY A 44 17.95 18.30 -4.21
C GLY A 44 19.15 18.24 -3.30
N GLU A 45 19.08 17.45 -2.25
CA GLU A 45 20.23 17.23 -1.36
C GLU A 45 21.28 16.35 -2.01
N THR A 46 22.53 16.55 -1.59
CA THR A 46 23.62 15.61 -1.81
C THR A 46 23.89 14.92 -0.49
N ILE A 47 23.77 13.60 -0.44
CA ILE A 47 23.77 12.82 0.80
C ILE A 47 24.80 11.69 0.77
N SER A 48 25.27 11.31 1.94
CA SER A 48 26.08 10.10 2.19
C SER A 48 25.32 9.12 3.10
N SER A 49 25.77 7.87 3.17
CA SER A 49 25.20 6.88 4.10
C SER A 49 25.29 7.33 5.56
N GLY A 50 26.26 8.18 5.90
CA GLY A 50 26.41 8.73 7.26
C GLY A 50 25.34 9.75 7.63
N ASP A 51 24.67 10.36 6.64
CA ASP A 51 23.61 11.36 6.85
C ASP A 51 22.24 10.73 7.06
N ILE A 52 22.11 9.42 6.78
CA ILE A 52 20.84 8.70 6.90
C ILE A 52 20.55 8.37 8.37
N ARG A 53 19.30 8.47 8.75
CA ARG A 53 18.84 8.17 10.10
C ARG A 53 19.27 6.78 10.54
N LYS A 54 19.91 6.70 11.71
CA LYS A 54 20.26 5.42 12.33
C LYS A 54 19.01 4.74 12.88
N THR A 55 18.83 3.49 12.50
CA THR A 55 17.72 2.68 12.95
C THR A 55 18.13 1.74 14.08
N TYR A 56 17.28 1.63 15.07
CA TYR A 56 17.46 0.72 16.21
C TYR A 56 16.22 -0.12 16.37
N LEU A 57 16.39 -1.41 16.64
CA LEU A 57 15.33 -2.30 17.08
C LEU A 57 15.32 -2.37 18.60
N THR A 58 14.12 -2.36 19.15
CA THR A 58 13.83 -2.53 20.58
C THR A 58 12.79 -3.62 20.75
N ARG A 59 12.52 -4.03 21.99
CA ARG A 59 11.45 -4.98 22.30
C ARG A 59 10.10 -4.58 21.70
N GLU A 60 9.81 -3.30 21.63
CA GLU A 60 8.54 -2.77 21.12
C GLU A 60 8.28 -3.04 19.63
N ASN A 61 9.34 -3.35 18.87
CA ASN A 61 9.23 -3.72 17.46
C ASN A 61 8.76 -5.17 17.24
N PHE A 62 8.68 -5.97 18.31
CA PHE A 62 8.34 -7.38 18.26
C PHE A 62 6.99 -7.66 18.95
N ARG A 63 6.31 -8.72 18.53
CA ARG A 63 4.97 -9.08 19.03
C ARG A 63 5.00 -9.62 20.46
N SER A 64 6.10 -10.31 20.84
CA SER A 64 6.24 -10.90 22.17
C SER A 64 7.69 -10.78 22.69
N ASP A 65 7.87 -11.04 23.99
CA ASP A 65 9.18 -11.08 24.64
C ASP A 65 10.03 -12.21 24.08
N GLU A 66 9.40 -13.34 23.74
CA GLU A 66 10.06 -14.51 23.20
C GLU A 66 10.64 -14.22 21.80
N GLU A 67 9.88 -13.52 20.91
CA GLU A 67 10.37 -13.11 19.59
C GLU A 67 11.58 -12.17 19.73
N TRP A 68 11.52 -11.21 20.65
CA TRP A 68 12.63 -10.29 20.92
C TRP A 68 13.84 -11.02 21.44
N GLN A 69 13.67 -11.92 22.43
CA GLN A 69 14.77 -12.67 23.02
C GLN A 69 15.45 -13.56 21.97
N GLN A 70 14.65 -14.30 21.19
CA GLN A 70 15.17 -15.14 20.09
C GLN A 70 15.99 -14.33 19.10
N PHE A 71 15.48 -13.16 18.66
CA PHE A 71 16.18 -12.27 17.74
C PHE A 71 17.47 -11.71 18.36
N SER A 72 17.40 -11.28 19.63
CA SER A 72 18.53 -10.71 20.35
C SER A 72 19.66 -11.74 20.52
N ASP A 73 19.33 -12.97 20.92
CA ASP A 73 20.30 -14.06 21.11
C ASP A 73 20.95 -14.45 19.77
N GLU A 74 20.16 -14.54 18.71
CA GLU A 74 20.66 -14.83 17.37
C GLU A 74 21.58 -13.71 16.86
N TYR A 75 21.19 -12.45 17.02
CA TYR A 75 22.01 -11.30 16.67
C TYR A 75 23.34 -11.27 17.44
N CYS A 76 23.28 -11.47 18.76
CA CYS A 76 24.45 -11.47 19.64
C CYS A 76 25.42 -12.59 19.28
N SER A 77 24.92 -13.80 19.02
CA SER A 77 25.74 -14.95 18.64
C SER A 77 26.49 -14.76 17.32
N HIS A 78 25.88 -14.02 16.36
CA HIS A 78 26.48 -13.77 15.04
C HIS A 78 27.43 -12.57 15.01
N ASN A 79 27.29 -11.63 15.94
CA ASN A 79 28.05 -10.38 15.94
C ASN A 79 29.03 -10.26 17.12
N ASP A 80 29.23 -11.35 17.89
CA ASP A 80 30.07 -11.35 19.09
C ASP A 80 29.69 -10.21 20.07
N ALA A 81 28.38 -9.93 20.17
CA ALA A 81 27.82 -8.83 20.93
C ALA A 81 27.14 -9.31 22.21
N SER A 82 27.01 -8.44 23.19
CA SER A 82 26.24 -8.70 24.40
C SER A 82 24.79 -8.25 24.21
N PRO A 83 23.81 -8.91 24.88
CA PRO A 83 22.42 -8.49 24.86
C PRO A 83 22.26 -7.01 25.23
N ALA A 84 21.54 -6.27 24.42
CA ALA A 84 21.34 -4.84 24.61
C ALA A 84 19.84 -4.49 24.53
N ALA A 85 19.43 -3.46 25.26
CA ALA A 85 18.05 -2.97 25.22
C ALA A 85 17.63 -2.44 23.83
N LYS A 86 18.60 -2.10 22.99
CA LYS A 86 18.41 -1.69 21.59
C LYS A 86 19.54 -2.22 20.72
N ILE A 87 19.19 -2.71 19.55
CA ILE A 87 20.12 -3.26 18.57
C ILE A 87 20.15 -2.33 17.37
N HIS A 88 21.34 -1.85 17.00
CA HIS A 88 21.52 -1.03 15.80
C HIS A 88 21.37 -1.89 14.55
N VAL A 89 20.50 -1.49 13.63
CA VAL A 89 20.36 -2.10 12.32
C VAL A 89 21.29 -1.34 11.35
N PRO A 90 22.29 -2.00 10.76
CA PRO A 90 23.14 -1.36 9.76
C PRO A 90 22.31 -0.90 8.58
N ASN A 91 22.67 0.25 8.01
CA ASN A 91 22.03 0.76 6.80
C ASN A 91 22.13 -0.28 5.67
N ARG A 92 21.02 -0.46 4.95
CA ARG A 92 20.95 -1.36 3.81
C ARG A 92 21.73 -0.81 2.61
N TYR A 93 21.68 0.51 2.45
CA TYR A 93 22.34 1.22 1.34
C TYR A 93 23.61 1.88 1.85
N ASN A 94 24.74 1.53 1.21
CA ASN A 94 26.06 2.07 1.56
C ASN A 94 26.66 2.77 0.36
N PHE A 95 26.91 4.09 0.50
CA PHE A 95 27.47 4.94 -0.53
C PHE A 95 28.23 6.10 0.11
N GLU A 96 29.26 6.60 -0.57
CA GLU A 96 30.05 7.74 -0.11
C GLU A 96 29.27 9.04 -0.28
N GLN A 97 28.82 9.31 -1.50
CA GLN A 97 28.03 10.51 -1.81
C GLN A 97 27.19 10.29 -3.06
N ILE A 98 25.92 10.65 -3.00
CA ILE A 98 25.01 10.63 -4.15
C ILE A 98 24.16 11.90 -4.24
N SER A 99 23.81 12.28 -5.46
CA SER A 99 22.90 13.39 -5.78
C SER A 99 22.06 13.05 -7.00
N ILE A 100 20.95 13.76 -7.20
CA ILE A 100 20.11 13.61 -8.39
C ILE A 100 20.66 14.42 -9.59
N ILE A 101 20.53 13.88 -10.79
CA ILE A 101 20.90 14.56 -12.03
C ILE A 101 19.65 14.55 -12.96
N PRO A 102 19.24 15.72 -13.48
CA PRO A 102 19.78 17.06 -13.25
C PRO A 102 19.41 17.58 -11.85
N GLN A 103 20.29 18.37 -11.24
CA GLN A 103 20.02 18.97 -9.92
C GLN A 103 18.84 19.95 -9.94
N HIS A 104 18.66 20.64 -11.06
CA HIS A 104 17.57 21.60 -11.27
C HIS A 104 16.51 21.01 -12.20
N TRP A 105 15.35 20.74 -11.66
CA TRP A 105 14.18 20.28 -12.40
C TRP A 105 12.89 20.81 -11.76
N ASN A 106 11.81 20.85 -12.54
CA ASN A 106 10.52 21.35 -12.04
C ASN A 106 9.81 20.30 -11.18
N ARG A 107 9.92 20.43 -9.87
CA ARG A 107 9.27 19.54 -8.89
C ARG A 107 7.81 19.85 -8.64
N LYS A 108 7.31 21.02 -9.07
CA LYS A 108 5.95 21.50 -8.76
C LYS A 108 4.84 20.59 -9.28
N GLN A 109 5.13 19.80 -10.33
CA GLN A 109 4.17 18.87 -10.92
C GLN A 109 4.27 17.45 -10.32
N LEU A 110 5.26 17.18 -9.50
CA LEU A 110 5.43 15.87 -8.88
C LEU A 110 4.48 15.72 -7.69
N GLN A 111 3.67 14.68 -7.71
CA GLN A 111 2.85 14.27 -6.59
C GLN A 111 3.38 12.94 -6.05
N LEU A 112 3.77 12.94 -4.79
CA LEU A 112 4.26 11.76 -4.10
C LEU A 112 3.13 11.12 -3.31
N VAL A 113 3.03 9.80 -3.39
CA VAL A 113 2.01 9.03 -2.68
C VAL A 113 2.67 7.80 -2.06
N ALA A 114 2.47 7.58 -0.76
CA ALA A 114 2.98 6.42 -0.04
C ALA A 114 1.88 5.38 0.18
N GLY A 115 2.14 4.14 -0.25
CA GLY A 115 1.24 3.00 -0.08
C GLY A 115 1.41 2.28 1.27
N THR A 116 1.90 2.97 2.30
CA THR A 116 2.08 2.40 3.63
C THR A 116 0.94 2.81 4.56
N HIS A 117 0.51 1.89 5.44
CA HIS A 117 -0.44 2.16 6.53
C HIS A 117 0.26 2.32 7.88
N ASP A 118 1.59 2.30 7.92
CA ASP A 118 2.35 2.58 9.12
C ASP A 118 2.30 4.09 9.44
N PRO A 119 1.66 4.51 10.55
CA PRO A 119 1.55 5.91 10.94
C PRO A 119 2.92 6.59 11.07
N VAL A 120 3.88 5.88 11.67
CA VAL A 120 5.24 6.42 11.89
C VAL A 120 5.94 6.70 10.56
N ALA A 121 5.79 5.80 9.58
CA ALA A 121 6.35 6.00 8.25
C ALA A 121 5.67 7.17 7.51
N GLN A 122 4.34 7.30 7.61
CA GLN A 122 3.59 8.40 6.99
C GLN A 122 3.98 9.77 7.54
N GLU A 123 4.12 9.87 8.86
CA GLU A 123 4.58 11.09 9.54
C GLU A 123 6.02 11.41 9.16
N PHE A 124 6.90 10.40 9.20
CA PHE A 124 8.31 10.57 8.90
C PHE A 124 8.56 11.11 7.48
N VAL A 125 7.95 10.54 6.45
CA VAL A 125 8.14 11.01 5.07
C VAL A 125 7.65 12.45 4.89
N ASN A 126 6.62 12.86 5.64
CA ASN A 126 6.11 14.22 5.65
C ASN A 126 6.96 15.21 6.46
N THR A 127 8.01 14.78 7.16
CA THR A 127 9.03 15.70 7.68
C THR A 127 10.01 16.17 6.60
N ILE A 128 10.01 15.52 5.42
CA ILE A 128 10.99 15.79 4.34
C ILE A 128 10.33 16.47 3.15
N LEU A 129 9.24 15.94 2.64
CA LEU A 129 8.49 16.44 1.49
C LEU A 129 7.00 16.11 1.64
N PRO A 130 6.09 16.85 0.95
CA PRO A 130 4.68 16.50 0.96
C PRO A 130 4.44 15.16 0.28
N VAL A 131 4.00 14.17 1.06
CA VAL A 131 3.70 12.82 0.61
C VAL A 131 2.26 12.47 0.99
N ARG A 132 1.43 12.19 -0.01
CA ARG A 132 0.05 11.76 0.13
C ARG A 132 -0.02 10.30 0.55
N VAL A 133 -1.18 9.84 0.98
CA VAL A 133 -1.42 8.46 1.41
C VAL A 133 -2.24 7.72 0.36
N PHE A 134 -1.90 6.45 0.13
CA PHE A 134 -2.64 5.57 -0.74
C PHE A 134 -3.33 4.47 0.09
N ASN A 135 -4.64 4.35 -0.05
CA ASN A 135 -5.41 3.33 0.64
C ASN A 135 -5.64 2.12 -0.27
N LEU A 136 -5.14 0.97 0.16
CA LEU A 136 -5.35 -0.29 -0.52
C LEU A 136 -6.81 -0.75 -0.39
N SER A 137 -7.24 -1.67 -1.24
CA SER A 137 -8.59 -2.26 -1.23
C SER A 137 -8.95 -2.99 0.07
N ILE A 138 -7.96 -3.28 0.92
CA ILE A 138 -8.14 -3.93 2.23
C ILE A 138 -8.26 -2.94 3.40
N THR A 139 -8.11 -1.62 3.16
CA THR A 139 -8.11 -0.62 4.23
C THR A 139 -9.52 -0.35 4.70
N SER A 140 -9.76 -0.47 6.01
CA SER A 140 -11.07 -0.21 6.58
C SER A 140 -11.39 1.29 6.66
N PRO A 141 -12.67 1.68 6.66
CA PRO A 141 -13.09 3.08 6.80
C PRO A 141 -12.50 3.76 8.05
N GLU A 142 -12.45 3.05 9.18
CA GLU A 142 -11.94 3.58 10.44
C GLU A 142 -10.45 3.94 10.34
N VAL A 143 -9.64 3.11 9.67
CA VAL A 143 -8.22 3.39 9.42
C VAL A 143 -8.07 4.60 8.50
N ILE A 144 -8.97 4.76 7.53
CA ILE A 144 -8.97 5.92 6.62
C ILE A 144 -9.28 7.20 7.39
N ASP A 145 -10.28 7.18 8.26
CA ASP A 145 -10.66 8.35 9.07
C ASP A 145 -9.54 8.72 10.05
N GLN A 146 -8.97 7.76 10.77
CA GLN A 146 -7.80 7.99 11.63
C GLN A 146 -6.59 8.55 10.85
N THR A 147 -6.38 8.07 9.63
CA THR A 147 -5.31 8.58 8.76
C THR A 147 -5.60 10.02 8.33
N HIS A 148 -6.85 10.34 8.01
CA HIS A 148 -7.26 11.70 7.68
C HIS A 148 -7.00 12.67 8.82
N GLU A 149 -7.42 12.34 10.03
CA GLU A 149 -7.19 13.14 11.23
C GLU A 149 -5.70 13.37 11.49
N ARG A 150 -4.90 12.29 11.46
CA ARG A 150 -3.46 12.36 11.68
C ARG A 150 -2.75 13.20 10.62
N MET A 151 -3.06 12.98 9.34
CA MET A 151 -2.42 13.71 8.26
C MET A 151 -2.84 15.18 8.18
N SER A 152 -3.99 15.54 8.71
CA SER A 152 -4.36 16.96 8.84
C SER A 152 -3.40 17.76 9.75
N ILE A 153 -2.68 17.06 10.63
CA ILE A 153 -1.71 17.64 11.56
C ILE A 153 -0.28 17.54 11.01
N HIS A 154 0.05 16.40 10.39
CA HIS A 154 1.44 16.04 10.05
C HIS A 154 1.79 16.20 8.56
N TYR A 155 0.84 16.59 7.70
CA TYR A 155 1.13 16.82 6.29
C TYR A 155 2.13 17.96 6.10
N HIS A 156 3.10 17.76 5.22
CA HIS A 156 4.16 18.75 5.00
C HIS A 156 3.60 20.07 4.47
N PRO A 157 3.98 21.22 5.06
CA PRO A 157 3.38 22.53 4.75
C PRO A 157 3.54 22.97 3.29
N ASP A 158 4.60 22.53 2.60
CA ASP A 158 4.80 22.84 1.18
C ASP A 158 3.77 22.16 0.27
N GLY A 159 3.02 21.20 0.76
CA GLY A 159 1.90 20.56 0.07
C GLY A 159 0.59 21.31 0.18
N GLY A 160 0.56 22.42 0.93
CA GLY A 160 -0.65 23.16 1.29
C GLY A 160 -1.47 22.50 2.38
N SER A 161 -2.75 22.85 2.46
CA SER A 161 -3.65 22.24 3.43
C SER A 161 -3.99 20.81 3.03
N TRP A 162 -3.97 19.91 4.04
CA TRP A 162 -4.40 18.52 3.83
C TRP A 162 -5.85 18.43 3.39
N GLN A 163 -6.12 17.56 2.43
CA GLN A 163 -7.46 17.27 1.92
C GLN A 163 -7.71 15.77 1.93
N ARG A 164 -8.95 15.37 2.18
CA ARG A 164 -9.35 13.96 2.17
C ARG A 164 -9.12 13.31 0.79
N SER A 165 -9.30 14.07 -0.29
CA SER A 165 -8.99 13.66 -1.66
C SER A 165 -7.52 13.28 -1.90
N PHE A 166 -6.61 13.62 -0.99
CA PHE A 166 -5.20 13.21 -1.05
C PHE A 166 -4.97 11.76 -0.60
N MET A 167 -6.06 11.07 -0.25
CA MET A 167 -6.06 9.66 0.16
C MET A 167 -6.90 8.81 -0.81
N PRO A 168 -6.46 8.59 -2.07
CA PRO A 168 -7.21 7.74 -2.99
C PRO A 168 -7.43 6.34 -2.40
N ARG A 169 -8.66 5.85 -2.54
CA ARG A 169 -9.10 4.53 -2.05
C ARG A 169 -9.26 3.59 -3.23
N THR A 170 -8.49 2.51 -3.24
CA THR A 170 -8.66 1.46 -4.25
C THR A 170 -9.89 0.62 -3.92
N SER A 171 -10.71 0.37 -4.94
CA SER A 171 -11.80 -0.60 -4.86
C SER A 171 -11.86 -1.43 -6.14
N PHE A 172 -12.02 -2.74 -6.01
CA PHE A 172 -12.31 -3.61 -7.15
C PHE A 172 -13.74 -3.37 -7.60
N VAL A 173 -13.96 -3.33 -8.91
CA VAL A 173 -15.26 -3.00 -9.48
C VAL A 173 -15.70 -4.08 -10.46
N PHE A 174 -16.83 -4.70 -10.16
CA PHE A 174 -17.48 -5.72 -10.99
C PHE A 174 -18.92 -5.30 -11.25
N ILE A 175 -19.21 -4.81 -12.45
CA ILE A 175 -20.54 -4.33 -12.82
C ILE A 175 -21.09 -5.20 -13.93
N ASN A 176 -22.34 -5.62 -13.81
CA ASN A 176 -23.07 -6.19 -14.93
C ASN A 176 -24.28 -5.32 -15.27
N ASP A 177 -24.34 -4.89 -16.53
CA ASP A 177 -25.42 -4.09 -17.09
C ASP A 177 -25.95 -4.70 -18.40
N GLU A 178 -25.80 -6.01 -18.57
CA GLU A 178 -26.12 -6.71 -19.81
C GLU A 178 -27.60 -6.56 -20.19
N PRO A 179 -27.89 -6.05 -21.42
CA PRO A 179 -29.25 -5.90 -21.87
C PRO A 179 -29.98 -7.25 -21.96
N GLY A 180 -31.22 -7.28 -21.50
CA GLY A 180 -32.05 -8.49 -21.49
C GLY A 180 -31.99 -9.30 -20.22
N LEU A 181 -31.07 -9.02 -19.31
CA LEU A 181 -31.07 -9.55 -17.96
C LEU A 181 -31.91 -8.67 -17.03
N THR A 182 -32.59 -9.29 -16.07
CA THR A 182 -33.20 -8.54 -14.96
C THR A 182 -32.13 -7.99 -14.02
N SER A 183 -32.46 -6.98 -13.21
CA SER A 183 -31.53 -6.41 -12.23
C SER A 183 -30.93 -7.47 -11.31
N GLU A 184 -31.73 -8.43 -10.86
CA GLU A 184 -31.29 -9.55 -10.02
C GLU A 184 -30.30 -10.47 -10.76
N GLN A 185 -30.57 -10.77 -12.05
CA GLN A 185 -29.66 -11.58 -12.88
C GLN A 185 -28.33 -10.85 -13.15
N GLN A 186 -28.40 -9.52 -13.35
CA GLN A 186 -27.19 -8.69 -13.49
C GLN A 186 -26.34 -8.73 -12.21
N SER A 187 -26.96 -8.60 -11.04
CA SER A 187 -26.27 -8.67 -9.74
C SER A 187 -25.63 -10.02 -9.52
N GLN A 188 -26.35 -11.12 -9.77
CA GLN A 188 -25.81 -12.48 -9.67
C GLN A 188 -24.63 -12.73 -10.62
N ALA A 189 -24.70 -12.20 -11.85
CA ALA A 189 -23.60 -12.30 -12.82
C ALA A 189 -22.35 -11.54 -12.36
N ALA A 190 -22.51 -10.33 -11.83
CA ALA A 190 -21.43 -9.54 -11.25
C ALA A 190 -20.78 -10.23 -10.04
N GLU A 191 -21.58 -10.81 -9.15
CA GLU A 191 -21.09 -11.59 -8.00
C GLU A 191 -20.29 -12.81 -8.43
N GLN A 192 -20.75 -13.52 -9.45
CA GLN A 192 -20.04 -14.68 -9.98
C GLN A 192 -18.70 -14.31 -10.59
N GLU A 193 -18.65 -13.21 -11.35
CA GLU A 193 -17.41 -12.69 -11.91
C GLU A 193 -16.42 -12.30 -10.80
N ALA A 194 -16.87 -11.59 -9.78
CA ALA A 194 -16.06 -11.22 -8.62
C ALA A 194 -15.50 -12.45 -7.88
N LYS A 195 -16.33 -13.47 -7.65
CA LYS A 195 -15.89 -14.73 -7.02
C LYS A 195 -14.82 -15.44 -7.85
N GLN A 196 -14.97 -15.49 -9.17
CA GLN A 196 -13.99 -16.11 -10.07
C GLN A 196 -12.65 -15.34 -10.07
N ALA A 197 -12.70 -14.00 -10.14
CA ALA A 197 -11.52 -13.16 -10.12
C ALA A 197 -10.76 -13.25 -8.78
N LEU A 198 -11.47 -13.22 -7.66
CA LEU A 198 -10.88 -13.38 -6.32
C LEU A 198 -10.31 -14.78 -6.10
N GLN A 199 -10.95 -15.83 -6.64
CA GLN A 199 -10.41 -17.18 -6.59
C GLN A 199 -9.15 -17.30 -7.45
N ALA A 200 -9.12 -16.71 -8.64
CA ALA A 200 -7.95 -16.68 -9.50
C ALA A 200 -6.78 -15.95 -8.82
N TYR A 201 -7.07 -14.81 -8.16
CA TYR A 201 -6.10 -14.08 -7.36
C TYR A 201 -5.53 -14.93 -6.22
N TRP A 202 -6.39 -15.59 -5.45
CA TRP A 202 -5.99 -16.51 -4.40
C TRP A 202 -5.08 -17.61 -4.90
N ASN A 203 -5.46 -18.26 -6.00
CA ASN A 203 -4.70 -19.36 -6.59
C ASN A 203 -3.32 -18.90 -7.12
N ALA A 204 -3.24 -17.69 -7.69
CA ALA A 204 -1.98 -17.13 -8.20
C ALA A 204 -0.97 -16.81 -7.08
N LEU A 205 -1.47 -16.62 -5.86
CA LEU A 205 -0.68 -16.20 -4.71
C LEU A 205 -0.63 -17.27 -3.61
N GLU A 206 -0.86 -18.51 -3.99
CA GLU A 206 -0.88 -19.67 -3.09
C GLU A 206 0.34 -19.67 -2.16
N GLY A 207 0.08 -19.71 -0.83
CA GLY A 207 1.09 -19.72 0.22
C GLY A 207 1.76 -18.36 0.53
N THR A 208 1.42 -17.29 -0.20
CA THR A 208 2.06 -15.98 0.01
C THR A 208 1.14 -14.91 0.57
N ILE A 209 -0.18 -15.10 0.50
CA ILE A 209 -1.17 -14.14 1.00
C ILE A 209 -1.96 -14.73 2.17
N ASP A 210 -2.19 -13.85 3.13
CA ASP A 210 -3.11 -14.06 4.24
C ASP A 210 -4.58 -14.14 3.72
N PRO A 211 -5.30 -15.25 3.96
CA PRO A 211 -6.71 -15.42 3.58
C PRO A 211 -7.61 -14.25 4.02
N GLU A 212 -7.31 -13.68 5.18
CA GLU A 212 -8.05 -12.55 5.74
C GLU A 212 -7.99 -11.30 4.86
N LYS A 213 -6.85 -11.08 4.17
CA LYS A 213 -6.71 -9.97 3.23
C LYS A 213 -7.57 -10.13 1.98
N VAL A 214 -7.71 -11.35 1.48
CA VAL A 214 -8.59 -11.62 0.34
C VAL A 214 -10.04 -11.37 0.73
N THR A 215 -10.44 -11.82 1.92
CA THR A 215 -11.79 -11.58 2.45
C THR A 215 -12.06 -10.07 2.62
N LYS A 216 -11.12 -9.32 3.18
CA LYS A 216 -11.23 -7.86 3.33
C LYS A 216 -11.35 -7.16 1.97
N ALA A 217 -10.55 -7.59 0.97
CA ALA A 217 -10.62 -7.05 -0.37
C ALA A 217 -11.97 -7.34 -1.05
N ALA A 218 -12.52 -8.54 -0.86
CA ALA A 218 -13.83 -8.93 -1.34
C ALA A 218 -14.95 -8.07 -0.71
N ASN A 219 -14.90 -7.88 0.61
CA ASN A 219 -15.90 -7.09 1.33
C ASN A 219 -15.88 -5.61 0.93
N ASN A 220 -14.73 -5.09 0.51
CA ASN A 220 -14.57 -3.71 0.06
C ASN A 220 -14.83 -3.53 -1.45
N ALA A 221 -15.00 -4.60 -2.21
CA ALA A 221 -15.31 -4.50 -3.63
C ALA A 221 -16.71 -3.90 -3.89
N LEU A 222 -16.82 -3.26 -5.05
CA LEU A 222 -18.08 -2.72 -5.58
C LEU A 222 -18.63 -3.73 -6.59
N ILE A 223 -19.71 -4.40 -6.24
CA ILE A 223 -20.22 -5.55 -6.99
C ILE A 223 -21.73 -5.42 -7.17
N GLY A 224 -22.23 -5.55 -8.39
CA GLY A 224 -23.66 -5.56 -8.67
C GLY A 224 -24.03 -4.97 -10.01
N ASN A 225 -25.31 -4.63 -10.15
CA ASN A 225 -25.80 -3.80 -11.25
C ASN A 225 -25.44 -2.31 -10.99
N PRO A 226 -25.58 -1.41 -11.98
CA PRO A 226 -25.19 0.00 -11.80
C PRO A 226 -25.84 0.71 -10.61
N SER A 227 -27.11 0.43 -10.30
CA SER A 227 -27.82 1.05 -9.17
C SER A 227 -27.24 0.59 -7.83
N GLU A 228 -27.03 -0.70 -7.66
CA GLU A 228 -26.45 -1.27 -6.44
C GLU A 228 -25.02 -0.78 -6.19
N VAL A 229 -24.22 -0.65 -7.26
CA VAL A 229 -22.86 -0.10 -7.15
C VAL A 229 -22.89 1.38 -6.75
N ALA A 230 -23.80 2.16 -7.29
CA ALA A 230 -24.00 3.56 -6.88
C ALA A 230 -24.43 3.67 -5.40
N GLU A 231 -25.37 2.86 -4.97
CA GLU A 231 -25.81 2.78 -3.56
C GLU A 231 -24.65 2.40 -2.63
N GLN A 232 -23.82 1.42 -3.02
CA GLN A 232 -22.65 1.00 -2.27
C GLN A 232 -21.63 2.14 -2.14
N ILE A 233 -21.41 2.92 -3.19
CA ILE A 233 -20.51 4.09 -3.16
C ILE A 233 -21.03 5.12 -2.16
N VAL A 234 -22.29 5.52 -2.31
CA VAL A 234 -22.90 6.56 -1.46
C VAL A 234 -23.03 6.12 0.01
N ALA A 235 -23.10 4.82 0.27
CA ALA A 235 -23.20 4.28 1.63
C ALA A 235 -21.84 4.12 2.32
N ARG A 236 -20.76 3.86 1.55
CA ARG A 236 -19.45 3.43 2.12
C ARG A 236 -18.34 4.45 1.96
N PHE A 237 -18.49 5.43 1.08
CA PHE A 237 -17.45 6.42 0.79
C PHE A 237 -17.90 7.80 1.26
N HIS A 238 -16.93 8.57 1.77
CA HIS A 238 -17.17 9.97 2.06
C HIS A 238 -17.24 10.75 0.72
N PRO A 239 -18.08 11.81 0.61
CA PRO A 239 -18.20 12.58 -0.65
C PRO A 239 -16.88 13.16 -1.18
N GLU A 240 -15.93 13.45 -0.28
CA GLU A 240 -14.59 13.96 -0.64
C GLU A 240 -13.57 12.85 -0.93
N ASP A 241 -13.92 11.57 -0.83
CA ASP A 241 -13.01 10.48 -1.16
C ASP A 241 -12.72 10.45 -2.65
N THR A 242 -11.45 10.25 -3.01
CA THR A 242 -11.06 9.92 -4.38
C THR A 242 -11.10 8.40 -4.55
N ILE A 243 -12.00 7.90 -5.39
CA ILE A 243 -12.10 6.48 -5.69
C ILE A 243 -11.15 6.12 -6.81
N MET A 244 -10.26 5.17 -6.56
CA MET A 244 -9.45 4.52 -7.59
C MET A 244 -10.08 3.18 -7.94
N ALA A 245 -10.94 3.18 -8.94
CA ALA A 245 -11.64 1.99 -9.42
C ALA A 245 -10.67 1.06 -10.19
N TRP A 246 -10.62 -0.19 -9.79
CA TRP A 246 -9.80 -1.23 -10.42
C TRP A 246 -10.71 -2.23 -11.13
N PHE A 247 -10.73 -2.17 -12.46
CA PHE A 247 -11.62 -2.96 -13.31
C PHE A 247 -10.98 -4.24 -13.85
N ASP A 248 -9.66 -4.23 -14.09
CA ASP A 248 -8.91 -5.40 -14.56
C ASP A 248 -8.29 -6.15 -13.37
N PHE A 249 -9.13 -6.86 -12.63
CA PHE A 249 -8.66 -7.67 -11.51
C PHE A 249 -8.86 -9.16 -11.83
N PHE A 250 -7.80 -9.81 -12.34
CA PHE A 250 -7.73 -11.23 -12.67
C PHE A 250 -8.79 -11.77 -13.66
N ASN A 251 -9.45 -10.92 -14.42
CA ASN A 251 -10.35 -11.37 -15.46
C ASN A 251 -9.70 -11.33 -16.87
N HIS A 252 -8.77 -10.41 -17.12
CA HIS A 252 -7.94 -10.31 -18.33
C HIS A 252 -8.71 -10.30 -19.67
N ASP A 253 -10.00 -9.98 -19.64
CA ASP A 253 -10.85 -9.82 -20.81
C ASP A 253 -11.02 -8.31 -21.12
N CYS A 254 -10.29 -7.84 -22.14
CA CYS A 254 -10.28 -6.41 -22.49
C CYS A 254 -11.67 -5.87 -22.81
N ASP A 255 -12.50 -6.63 -23.53
CA ASP A 255 -13.85 -6.20 -23.89
C ASP A 255 -14.74 -6.09 -22.66
N ARG A 256 -14.59 -7.02 -21.72
CA ARG A 256 -15.31 -7.02 -20.46
C ARG A 256 -14.86 -5.85 -19.56
N VAL A 257 -13.56 -5.60 -19.46
CA VAL A 257 -13.00 -4.46 -18.73
C VAL A 257 -13.51 -3.14 -19.29
N CYS A 258 -13.47 -2.97 -20.61
CA CYS A 258 -14.00 -1.77 -21.27
C CYS A 258 -15.50 -1.56 -21.02
N ARG A 259 -16.31 -2.63 -21.03
CA ARG A 259 -17.73 -2.55 -20.67
C ARG A 259 -17.94 -2.12 -19.24
N ASN A 260 -17.20 -2.70 -18.27
CA ASN A 260 -17.23 -2.30 -16.87
C ASN A 260 -16.90 -0.82 -16.68
N MET A 261 -15.81 -0.36 -17.30
CA MET A 261 -15.41 1.06 -17.26
C MET A 261 -16.50 1.97 -17.85
N THR A 262 -17.08 1.57 -18.99
CA THR A 262 -18.15 2.33 -19.65
C THR A 262 -19.40 2.38 -18.77
N ALA A 263 -19.84 1.25 -18.20
CA ALA A 263 -20.99 1.19 -17.30
C ALA A 263 -20.77 2.05 -16.05
N TYR A 264 -19.56 2.02 -15.48
CA TYR A 264 -19.20 2.83 -14.33
C TYR A 264 -19.34 4.33 -14.65
N MET A 265 -18.69 4.80 -15.70
CA MET A 265 -18.67 6.22 -16.06
C MET A 265 -20.02 6.74 -16.56
N SER A 266 -20.75 5.93 -17.34
CA SER A 266 -21.99 6.38 -17.99
C SER A 266 -23.27 6.14 -17.19
N LYS A 267 -23.24 5.21 -16.21
CA LYS A 267 -24.43 4.85 -15.42
C LYS A 267 -24.20 5.06 -13.91
N VAL A 268 -23.09 4.54 -13.35
CA VAL A 268 -22.84 4.62 -11.91
C VAL A 268 -22.55 6.04 -11.47
N VAL A 269 -21.60 6.72 -12.11
CA VAL A 269 -21.20 8.08 -11.72
C VAL A 269 -22.39 9.05 -11.71
N PRO A 270 -23.25 9.13 -12.76
CA PRO A 270 -24.42 9.99 -12.71
C PRO A 270 -25.42 9.65 -11.62
N LEU A 271 -25.60 8.34 -11.31
CA LEU A 271 -26.48 7.93 -10.20
C LEU A 271 -25.91 8.37 -8.85
N VAL A 272 -24.60 8.24 -8.63
CA VAL A 272 -23.94 8.71 -7.41
C VAL A 272 -24.12 10.23 -7.25
N GLU A 273 -23.88 11.01 -8.30
CA GLU A 273 -24.08 12.46 -8.28
C GLU A 273 -25.52 12.83 -7.91
N GLN A 274 -26.50 12.20 -8.55
CA GLN A 274 -27.91 12.41 -8.25
C GLN A 274 -28.27 12.05 -6.82
N MET A 275 -27.75 10.93 -6.30
CA MET A 275 -28.01 10.50 -4.92
C MET A 275 -27.36 11.43 -3.88
N LEU A 276 -26.21 12.00 -4.16
CA LEU A 276 -25.53 12.97 -3.29
C LEU A 276 -26.26 14.32 -3.28
N GLU A 277 -26.70 14.80 -4.44
CA GLU A 277 -27.51 16.02 -4.54
C GLU A 277 -28.85 15.91 -3.78
N ALA A 278 -29.46 14.73 -3.78
CA ALA A 278 -30.71 14.50 -3.03
C ALA A 278 -30.54 14.45 -1.51
N ARG A 279 -29.29 14.40 -1.00
CA ARG A 279 -28.99 14.40 0.45
C ARG A 279 -28.62 15.78 0.99
N THR A 280 -28.30 16.73 0.11
CA THR A 280 -28.02 18.14 0.43
C THR A 280 -29.30 18.97 0.44
#